data_28e6f8b9a3867bef02c9d1b68b68a60f
#
_entry.id   28e6f8b9a3867bef02c9d1b68b68a60f
#
_cell.length_a   1.000
_cell.length_b   1.000
_cell.length_c   1.000
_cell.angle_alpha   90.00
_cell.angle_beta   90.00
_cell.angle_gamma   90.00
#
_symmetry.space_group_name_H-M   'P 1'
#
loop_
_entity.id
_entity.type
_entity.pdbx_description
1 polymer ?
#
loop_
_entity_poly.entity_id
_entity_poly.type
_entity_poly.pdbx_seq_one_letter_code
_entity_poly.pdbx_strand_id
1 'polypeptide(L)'
;MNWSAINFDWNQARALLATVEEGSLSAAARVLNLTQPTLGRQVAALEEELGVVLFERSGRQLLPTPVAREIADHVKRMGDAATAISLAATGQSQSVEGVVRVSATEMYGAKVLPSFVTRFRQSHPGIVIDVVATNALSDLRQREADIAIRNTDPKDPDMIARRLFDESGGLFAAPSLERLYGPFRTTDDLRDVPFVGFASADGVVAELQKRNVPITKANIVASSENHLVHWEMARAGIGIGLNGRDIGGLADGMIPVLPDLVHFEFPVWLVAPRELKTSARVRVVFDALLAHLTAFKNAGEKVQSPEFMDSKSAFDA
;
A
#
# COMPACT_ATOMS: atom_id res chain seq x y z
N MET A 1 -27.38 1.14 -10.35
CA MET A 1 -27.34 2.09 -9.21
C MET A 1 -28.73 2.12 -8.59
N ASN A 2 -28.84 1.97 -7.27
CA ASN A 2 -30.13 2.03 -6.58
C ASN A 2 -30.41 3.48 -6.18
N TRP A 3 -31.12 4.21 -7.05
CA TRP A 3 -31.42 5.65 -6.86
C TRP A 3 -32.28 5.94 -5.63
N SER A 4 -33.08 4.98 -5.18
CA SER A 4 -33.94 5.13 -4.00
C SER A 4 -33.20 5.05 -2.67
N ALA A 5 -31.93 4.66 -2.68
CA ALA A 5 -31.09 4.61 -1.49
C ALA A 5 -30.33 5.92 -1.23
N ILE A 6 -30.40 6.91 -2.16
CA ILE A 6 -29.72 8.20 -2.03
C ILE A 6 -30.76 9.24 -1.65
N ASN A 7 -30.89 9.50 -0.35
CA ASN A 7 -31.89 10.42 0.21
C ASN A 7 -31.29 11.73 0.75
N PHE A 8 -29.99 11.99 0.55
CA PHE A 8 -29.32 13.18 1.06
C PHE A 8 -28.85 14.11 -0.08
N ASP A 9 -28.81 15.42 0.21
CA ASP A 9 -28.33 16.44 -0.73
C ASP A 9 -26.79 16.55 -0.70
N TRP A 10 -26.19 16.81 -1.88
CA TRP A 10 -24.75 16.99 -2.02
C TRP A 10 -24.20 18.12 -1.14
N ASN A 11 -24.97 19.21 -0.93
CA ASN A 11 -24.50 20.31 -0.08
C ASN A 11 -24.47 19.93 1.39
N GLN A 12 -25.37 19.07 1.85
CA GLN A 12 -25.34 18.50 3.20
C GLN A 12 -24.08 17.63 3.41
N ALA A 13 -23.79 16.77 2.43
CA ALA A 13 -22.58 15.94 2.46
C ALA A 13 -21.31 16.80 2.48
N ARG A 14 -21.23 17.86 1.63
CA ARG A 14 -20.11 18.82 1.65
C ARG A 14 -19.96 19.53 2.99
N ALA A 15 -21.08 19.87 3.64
CA ALA A 15 -21.06 20.52 4.96
C ALA A 15 -20.46 19.61 6.04
N LEU A 16 -20.78 18.31 6.02
CA LEU A 16 -20.12 17.31 6.88
C LEU A 16 -18.61 17.28 6.63
N LEU A 17 -18.18 17.05 5.38
CA LEU A 17 -16.76 16.92 5.05
C LEU A 17 -15.97 18.15 5.48
N ALA A 18 -16.42 19.35 5.10
CA ALA A 18 -15.78 20.60 5.49
C ALA A 18 -15.72 20.77 7.01
N THR A 19 -16.75 20.35 7.76
CA THR A 19 -16.75 20.45 9.22
C THR A 19 -15.76 19.48 9.86
N VAL A 20 -15.58 18.28 9.30
CA VAL A 20 -14.58 17.30 9.75
C VAL A 20 -13.16 17.81 9.49
N GLU A 21 -12.89 18.33 8.28
CA GLU A 21 -11.57 18.80 7.86
C GLU A 21 -11.14 20.08 8.61
N GLU A 22 -12.07 21.02 8.78
CA GLU A 22 -11.78 22.34 9.40
C GLU A 22 -11.93 22.34 10.93
N GLY A 23 -12.47 21.27 11.52
CA GLY A 23 -12.62 21.09 12.96
C GLY A 23 -13.66 21.98 13.62
N SER A 24 -14.38 22.84 12.86
CA SER A 24 -15.47 23.67 13.39
C SER A 24 -16.44 24.15 12.32
N LEU A 25 -17.72 24.32 12.72
CA LEU A 25 -18.76 24.88 11.83
C LEU A 25 -18.42 26.30 11.31
N SER A 26 -17.74 27.11 12.12
CA SER A 26 -17.37 28.47 11.71
C SER A 26 -16.25 28.50 10.67
N ALA A 27 -15.27 27.60 10.78
CA ALA A 27 -14.20 27.48 9.81
C ALA A 27 -14.72 26.86 8.50
N ALA A 28 -15.49 25.79 8.59
CA ALA A 28 -16.13 25.15 7.44
C ALA A 28 -17.05 26.10 6.66
N ALA A 29 -17.83 26.93 7.37
CA ALA A 29 -18.69 27.93 6.74
C ALA A 29 -17.90 28.94 5.91
N ARG A 30 -16.73 29.37 6.38
CA ARG A 30 -15.83 30.26 5.61
C ARG A 30 -15.32 29.62 4.33
N VAL A 31 -14.87 28.35 4.42
CA VAL A 31 -14.36 27.62 3.25
C VAL A 31 -15.44 27.41 2.19
N LEU A 32 -16.67 27.13 2.62
CA LEU A 32 -17.80 26.94 1.71
C LEU A 32 -18.53 28.22 1.29
N ASN A 33 -18.06 29.42 1.72
CA ASN A 33 -18.72 30.71 1.50
C ASN A 33 -20.18 30.71 1.99
N LEU A 34 -20.44 30.10 3.15
CA LEU A 34 -21.75 30.03 3.79
C LEU A 34 -21.72 30.75 5.14
N THR A 35 -22.91 31.02 5.69
CA THR A 35 -23.04 31.42 7.08
C THR A 35 -23.00 30.19 8.00
N GLN A 36 -22.45 30.35 9.23
CA GLN A 36 -22.41 29.26 10.19
C GLN A 36 -23.79 28.65 10.49
N PRO A 37 -24.90 29.43 10.66
CA PRO A 37 -26.23 28.86 10.83
C PRO A 37 -26.73 28.04 9.64
N THR A 38 -26.37 28.44 8.41
CA THR A 38 -26.73 27.69 7.20
C THR A 38 -26.01 26.36 7.17
N LEU A 39 -24.69 26.36 7.45
CA LEU A 39 -23.89 25.14 7.51
C LEU A 39 -24.38 24.21 8.62
N GLY A 40 -24.67 24.74 9.81
CA GLY A 40 -25.19 23.94 10.91
C GLY A 40 -26.53 23.27 10.58
N ARG A 41 -27.42 23.96 9.85
CA ARG A 41 -28.67 23.35 9.35
C ARG A 41 -28.44 22.24 8.33
N GLN A 42 -27.46 22.39 7.44
CA GLN A 42 -27.12 21.34 6.46
C GLN A 42 -26.56 20.08 7.15
N VAL A 43 -25.70 20.24 8.16
CA VAL A 43 -25.20 19.12 8.95
C VAL A 43 -26.34 18.44 9.73
N ALA A 44 -27.20 19.20 10.40
CA ALA A 44 -28.33 18.64 11.14
C ALA A 44 -29.34 17.92 10.23
N ALA A 45 -29.58 18.45 9.02
CA ALA A 45 -30.44 17.78 8.04
C ALA A 45 -29.85 16.46 7.59
N LEU A 46 -28.50 16.37 7.40
CA LEU A 46 -27.83 15.13 7.07
C LEU A 46 -27.96 14.09 8.20
N GLU A 47 -27.82 14.52 9.45
CA GLU A 47 -28.01 13.66 10.63
C GLU A 47 -29.43 13.07 10.68
N GLU A 48 -30.43 13.90 10.38
CA GLU A 48 -31.83 13.49 10.34
C GLU A 48 -32.10 12.49 9.19
N GLU A 49 -31.59 12.77 8.00
CA GLU A 49 -31.81 11.92 6.82
C GLU A 49 -31.11 10.57 6.91
N LEU A 50 -29.91 10.54 7.49
CA LEU A 50 -29.14 9.30 7.69
C LEU A 50 -29.52 8.57 8.99
N GLY A 51 -30.24 9.22 9.91
CA GLY A 51 -30.62 8.65 11.18
C GLY A 51 -29.45 8.40 12.14
N VAL A 52 -28.35 9.18 12.01
CA VAL A 52 -27.12 9.02 12.80
C VAL A 52 -26.65 10.35 13.37
N VAL A 53 -25.96 10.30 14.52
CA VAL A 53 -25.27 11.46 15.08
C VAL A 53 -23.89 11.56 14.46
N LEU A 54 -23.59 12.68 13.80
CA LEU A 54 -22.30 12.92 13.14
C LEU A 54 -21.32 13.66 14.05
N PHE A 55 -21.81 14.53 14.93
CA PHE A 55 -20.94 15.31 15.82
C PHE A 55 -21.41 15.27 17.27
N GLU A 56 -20.44 15.16 18.16
CA GLU A 56 -20.64 15.26 19.61
C GLU A 56 -19.98 16.54 20.15
N ARG A 57 -20.60 17.13 21.19
CA ARG A 57 -20.03 18.28 21.87
C ARG A 57 -19.22 17.81 23.08
N SER A 58 -17.93 18.12 23.09
CA SER A 58 -17.07 17.98 24.25
C SER A 58 -16.62 19.37 24.73
N GLY A 59 -17.34 19.93 25.68
CA GLY A 59 -17.16 21.31 26.14
C GLY A 59 -17.45 22.32 25.00
N ARG A 60 -16.42 23.05 24.54
CA ARG A 60 -16.51 24.01 23.44
C ARG A 60 -16.15 23.41 22.07
N GLN A 61 -15.67 22.17 22.04
CA GLN A 61 -15.24 21.51 20.80
C GLN A 61 -16.38 20.68 20.21
N LEU A 62 -16.43 20.64 18.89
CA LEU A 62 -17.30 19.79 18.10
C LEU A 62 -16.44 18.65 17.54
N LEU A 63 -16.67 17.42 18.02
CA LEU A 63 -15.88 16.25 17.67
C LEU A 63 -16.68 15.35 16.73
N PRO A 64 -16.09 14.92 15.58
CA PRO A 64 -16.75 13.96 14.71
C PRO A 64 -16.79 12.57 15.35
N THR A 65 -17.95 11.91 15.26
CA THR A 65 -18.12 10.51 15.66
C THR A 65 -17.33 9.57 14.73
N PRO A 66 -17.11 8.29 15.11
CA PRO A 66 -16.52 7.31 14.20
C PRO A 66 -17.30 7.18 12.88
N VAL A 67 -18.63 7.17 12.95
CA VAL A 67 -19.51 7.13 11.76
C VAL A 67 -19.35 8.38 10.89
N ALA A 68 -19.19 9.56 11.49
CA ALA A 68 -18.96 10.79 10.73
C ALA A 68 -17.66 10.75 9.93
N ARG A 69 -16.59 10.17 10.49
CA ARG A 69 -15.31 10.01 9.77
C ARG A 69 -15.44 9.05 8.60
N GLU A 70 -16.10 7.92 8.80
CA GLU A 70 -16.37 6.94 7.74
C GLU A 70 -17.19 7.56 6.60
N ILE A 71 -18.27 8.28 6.93
CA ILE A 71 -19.10 8.98 5.93
C ILE A 71 -18.29 10.09 5.25
N ALA A 72 -17.47 10.85 5.96
CA ALA A 72 -16.60 11.89 5.38
C ALA A 72 -15.65 11.33 4.33
N ASP A 73 -15.09 10.14 4.54
CA ASP A 73 -14.25 9.45 3.56
C ASP A 73 -15.02 9.10 2.28
N HIS A 74 -16.29 8.67 2.40
CA HIS A 74 -17.16 8.46 1.24
C HIS A 74 -17.50 9.77 0.52
N VAL A 75 -17.80 10.84 1.26
CA VAL A 75 -18.11 12.16 0.70
C VAL A 75 -16.90 12.76 -0.01
N LYS A 76 -15.69 12.55 0.50
CA LYS A 76 -14.45 12.97 -0.16
C LYS A 76 -14.33 12.35 -1.55
N ARG A 77 -14.59 11.05 -1.67
CA ARG A 77 -14.61 10.36 -2.98
C ARG A 77 -15.70 10.89 -3.93
N MET A 78 -16.85 11.27 -3.40
CA MET A 78 -17.88 11.95 -4.20
C MET A 78 -17.40 13.32 -4.70
N GLY A 79 -16.68 14.08 -3.88
CA GLY A 79 -16.05 15.36 -4.23
C GLY A 79 -15.04 15.22 -5.37
N ASP A 80 -14.19 14.19 -5.28
CA ASP A 80 -13.22 13.86 -6.32
C ASP A 80 -13.91 13.52 -7.65
N ALA A 81 -14.99 12.74 -7.60
CA ALA A 81 -15.81 12.43 -8.79
C ALA A 81 -16.49 13.68 -9.38
N ALA A 82 -17.02 14.56 -8.54
CA ALA A 82 -17.63 15.82 -8.99
C ALA A 82 -16.58 16.75 -9.63
N THR A 83 -15.38 16.80 -9.07
CA THR A 83 -14.25 17.53 -9.66
C THR A 83 -13.87 16.94 -11.02
N ALA A 84 -13.81 15.60 -11.14
CA ALA A 84 -13.53 14.93 -12.39
C ALA A 84 -14.59 15.24 -13.48
N ILE A 85 -15.87 15.32 -13.11
CA ILE A 85 -16.96 15.75 -14.02
C ILE A 85 -16.70 17.18 -14.52
N SER A 86 -16.35 18.10 -13.63
CA SER A 86 -16.08 19.50 -13.99
C SER A 86 -14.87 19.62 -14.92
N LEU A 87 -13.81 18.85 -14.65
CA LEU A 87 -12.61 18.77 -15.50
C LEU A 87 -12.91 18.15 -16.87
N ALA A 88 -13.73 17.13 -16.92
CA ALA A 88 -14.18 16.51 -18.18
C ALA A 88 -15.02 17.51 -19.02
N ALA A 89 -15.92 18.26 -18.38
CA ALA A 89 -16.76 19.24 -19.04
C ALA A 89 -15.96 20.43 -19.61
N THR A 90 -14.85 20.80 -18.97
CA THR A 90 -13.99 21.91 -19.41
C THR A 90 -12.88 21.49 -20.38
N GLY A 91 -12.82 20.21 -20.78
CA GLY A 91 -11.74 19.67 -21.62
C GLY A 91 -10.38 19.57 -20.92
N GLN A 92 -10.30 19.91 -19.64
CA GLN A 92 -9.07 19.88 -18.84
C GLN A 92 -8.73 18.47 -18.30
N SER A 93 -9.51 17.43 -18.66
CA SER A 93 -9.13 16.02 -18.37
C SER A 93 -7.82 15.59 -19.03
N GLN A 94 -7.27 16.43 -19.90
CA GLN A 94 -5.94 16.27 -20.55
C GLN A 94 -4.80 16.90 -19.76
N SER A 95 -5.06 17.58 -18.64
CA SER A 95 -3.98 18.13 -17.80
C SER A 95 -3.14 17.00 -17.20
N VAL A 96 -1.83 17.08 -17.41
CA VAL A 96 -0.82 16.16 -16.85
C VAL A 96 -0.35 16.68 -15.50
N GLU A 97 -1.25 17.25 -14.71
CA GLU A 97 -0.98 17.82 -13.38
C GLU A 97 -1.97 17.31 -12.33
N GLY A 98 -1.60 17.41 -11.07
CA GLY A 98 -2.43 17.05 -9.92
C GLY A 98 -1.94 15.80 -9.19
N VAL A 99 -2.77 15.28 -8.29
CA VAL A 99 -2.44 14.13 -7.46
C VAL A 99 -2.77 12.83 -8.20
N VAL A 100 -1.87 11.85 -8.11
CA VAL A 100 -2.12 10.45 -8.48
C VAL A 100 -1.78 9.58 -7.27
N ARG A 101 -2.78 8.88 -6.76
CA ARG A 101 -2.64 8.00 -5.60
C ARG A 101 -2.21 6.60 -6.04
N VAL A 102 -1.05 6.16 -5.54
CA VAL A 102 -0.46 4.84 -5.84
C VAL A 102 -0.48 3.98 -4.59
N SER A 103 -1.28 2.92 -4.60
CA SER A 103 -1.29 1.93 -3.53
C SER A 103 -0.29 0.81 -3.83
N ALA A 104 0.46 0.40 -2.82
CA ALA A 104 1.44 -0.68 -2.94
C ALA A 104 1.50 -1.48 -1.63
N THR A 105 2.01 -2.72 -1.69
CA THR A 105 2.36 -3.40 -0.45
C THR A 105 3.41 -2.58 0.31
N GLU A 106 3.46 -2.74 1.61
CA GLU A 106 4.31 -1.92 2.49
C GLU A 106 5.78 -1.96 2.06
N MET A 107 6.26 -3.13 1.63
CA MET A 107 7.64 -3.28 1.16
C MET A 107 7.89 -2.54 -0.16
N TYR A 108 6.97 -2.65 -1.14
CA TYR A 108 7.08 -1.90 -2.39
C TYR A 108 6.98 -0.39 -2.14
N GLY A 109 6.06 0.02 -1.27
CA GLY A 109 5.91 1.41 -0.85
C GLY A 109 7.17 2.00 -0.24
N ALA A 110 7.84 1.25 0.64
CA ALA A 110 9.03 1.72 1.36
C ALA A 110 10.34 1.57 0.57
N LYS A 111 10.51 0.51 -0.22
CA LYS A 111 11.81 0.16 -0.83
C LYS A 111 11.89 0.47 -2.32
N VAL A 112 10.79 0.48 -3.05
CA VAL A 112 10.77 0.65 -4.51
C VAL A 112 10.25 2.02 -4.94
N LEU A 113 9.10 2.44 -4.40
CA LEU A 113 8.45 3.69 -4.81
C LEU A 113 9.27 4.96 -4.55
N PRO A 114 10.10 5.10 -3.49
CA PRO A 114 10.90 6.31 -3.30
C PRO A 114 11.83 6.61 -4.46
N SER A 115 12.48 5.59 -5.03
CA SER A 115 13.36 5.75 -6.19
C SER A 115 12.59 6.10 -7.47
N PHE A 116 11.37 5.57 -7.63
CA PHE A 116 10.46 5.97 -8.69
C PHE A 116 10.08 7.45 -8.58
N VAL A 117 9.58 7.88 -7.41
CA VAL A 117 9.14 9.26 -7.18
C VAL A 117 10.28 10.24 -7.41
N THR A 118 11.51 9.92 -6.95
CA THR A 118 12.69 10.78 -7.14
C THR A 118 12.98 11.05 -8.61
N ARG A 119 12.89 10.04 -9.48
CA ARG A 119 13.13 10.21 -10.93
C ARG A 119 11.93 10.84 -11.63
N PHE A 120 10.72 10.38 -11.30
CA PHE A 120 9.49 10.80 -11.96
C PHE A 120 9.22 12.31 -11.80
N ARG A 121 9.45 12.86 -10.60
CA ARG A 121 9.24 14.29 -10.33
C ARG A 121 10.14 15.22 -11.17
N GLN A 122 11.28 14.72 -11.67
CA GLN A 122 12.17 15.53 -12.51
C GLN A 122 11.56 15.81 -13.88
N SER A 123 10.83 14.83 -14.43
CA SER A 123 10.20 14.95 -15.74
C SER A 123 8.73 15.41 -15.67
N HIS A 124 8.07 15.22 -14.52
CA HIS A 124 6.66 15.56 -14.32
C HIS A 124 6.44 16.31 -13.00
N PRO A 125 6.98 17.54 -12.86
CA PRO A 125 6.93 18.29 -11.60
C PRO A 125 5.51 18.70 -11.18
N GLY A 126 4.55 18.74 -12.11
CA GLY A 126 3.15 19.05 -11.83
C GLY A 126 2.33 17.87 -11.29
N ILE A 127 2.89 16.64 -11.27
CA ILE A 127 2.21 15.47 -10.70
C ILE A 127 2.74 15.19 -9.30
N VAL A 128 1.83 15.11 -8.33
CA VAL A 128 2.11 14.67 -6.97
C VAL A 128 1.75 13.19 -6.84
N ILE A 129 2.70 12.36 -6.47
CA ILE A 129 2.45 10.94 -6.17
C ILE A 129 2.12 10.82 -4.67
N ASP A 130 0.89 10.40 -4.37
CA ASP A 130 0.43 10.06 -3.02
C ASP A 130 0.52 8.54 -2.82
N VAL A 131 1.40 8.09 -1.91
CA VAL A 131 1.69 6.67 -1.71
C VAL A 131 0.88 6.13 -0.54
N VAL A 132 0.02 5.14 -0.82
CA VAL A 132 -0.73 4.37 0.19
C VAL A 132 -0.07 3.00 0.35
N ALA A 133 0.65 2.81 1.46
CA ALA A 133 1.33 1.56 1.77
C ALA A 133 0.38 0.63 2.57
N THR A 134 -0.15 -0.42 1.92
CA THR A 134 -1.09 -1.35 2.54
C THR A 134 -1.13 -2.70 1.83
N ASN A 135 -1.34 -3.75 2.60
CA ASN A 135 -1.55 -5.11 2.08
C ASN A 135 -3.06 -5.43 1.85
N ALA A 136 -3.96 -4.51 2.19
CA ALA A 136 -5.39 -4.69 1.99
C ALA A 136 -5.76 -4.68 0.49
N LEU A 137 -6.60 -5.63 0.07
CA LEU A 137 -7.06 -5.76 -1.32
C LEU A 137 -8.21 -4.80 -1.66
N SER A 138 -8.81 -4.15 -0.67
CA SER A 138 -10.03 -3.34 -0.80
C SER A 138 -9.84 -1.97 -1.45
N ASP A 139 -8.62 -1.43 -1.46
CA ASP A 139 -8.33 -0.03 -1.80
C ASP A 139 -8.75 0.39 -3.22
N LEU A 140 -8.57 -0.49 -4.20
CA LEU A 140 -8.98 -0.19 -5.58
C LEU A 140 -10.49 -0.24 -5.78
N ARG A 141 -11.19 -1.16 -5.10
CA ARG A 141 -12.67 -1.27 -5.20
C ARG A 141 -13.36 -0.08 -4.56
N GLN A 142 -12.78 0.49 -3.53
CA GLN A 142 -13.31 1.66 -2.83
C GLN A 142 -12.83 2.97 -3.45
N ARG A 143 -12.09 2.93 -4.57
CA ARG A 143 -11.45 4.08 -5.21
C ARG A 143 -10.51 4.85 -4.30
N GLU A 144 -9.86 4.15 -3.38
CA GLU A 144 -8.87 4.72 -2.47
C GLU A 144 -7.51 4.94 -3.15
N ALA A 145 -7.31 4.34 -4.34
CA ALA A 145 -6.12 4.55 -5.15
C ALA A 145 -6.46 4.57 -6.67
N ASP A 146 -5.66 5.31 -7.43
CA ASP A 146 -5.74 5.39 -8.89
C ASP A 146 -4.98 4.24 -9.57
N ILE A 147 -3.88 3.81 -8.95
CA ILE A 147 -3.02 2.73 -9.44
C ILE A 147 -2.62 1.88 -8.24
N ALA A 148 -2.51 0.57 -8.42
CA ALA A 148 -2.00 -0.32 -7.38
C ALA A 148 -0.93 -1.28 -7.89
N ILE A 149 0.06 -1.56 -7.03
CA ILE A 149 1.03 -2.64 -7.18
C ILE A 149 0.62 -3.76 -6.23
N ARG A 150 0.37 -4.96 -6.77
CA ARG A 150 -0.15 -6.09 -6.00
C ARG A 150 0.59 -7.39 -6.32
N ASN A 151 0.66 -8.27 -5.30
CA ASN A 151 1.29 -9.57 -5.39
C ASN A 151 0.27 -10.73 -5.52
N THR A 152 -0.97 -10.40 -5.85
CA THR A 152 -2.05 -11.36 -6.08
C THR A 152 -2.75 -11.08 -7.39
N ASP A 153 -3.28 -12.12 -8.03
CA ASP A 153 -4.02 -12.00 -9.27
C ASP A 153 -5.32 -11.18 -9.06
N PRO A 154 -5.47 -10.04 -9.76
CA PRO A 154 -6.69 -9.25 -9.67
C PRO A 154 -7.83 -9.96 -10.42
N LYS A 155 -8.90 -10.28 -9.68
CA LYS A 155 -10.06 -11.03 -10.23
C LYS A 155 -11.19 -10.10 -10.69
N ASP A 156 -11.03 -8.79 -10.54
CA ASP A 156 -12.08 -7.83 -10.85
C ASP A 156 -12.07 -7.48 -12.35
N PRO A 157 -13.16 -7.73 -13.11
CA PRO A 157 -13.24 -7.46 -14.54
C PRO A 157 -13.23 -5.96 -14.88
N ASP A 158 -13.54 -5.08 -13.93
CA ASP A 158 -13.53 -3.62 -14.10
C ASP A 158 -12.14 -3.01 -13.91
N MET A 159 -11.13 -3.84 -13.65
CA MET A 159 -9.74 -3.41 -13.55
C MET A 159 -8.97 -3.67 -14.85
N ILE A 160 -8.03 -2.79 -15.15
CA ILE A 160 -6.93 -3.03 -16.07
C ILE A 160 -5.81 -3.62 -15.22
N ALA A 161 -5.43 -4.85 -15.52
CA ALA A 161 -4.37 -5.52 -14.81
C ALA A 161 -3.25 -5.93 -15.78
N ARG A 162 -2.02 -5.62 -15.40
CA ARG A 162 -0.84 -6.00 -16.17
C ARG A 162 0.10 -6.79 -15.27
N ARG A 163 0.27 -8.07 -15.58
CA ARG A 163 1.30 -8.88 -14.94
C ARG A 163 2.67 -8.42 -15.43
N LEU A 164 3.56 -8.11 -14.50
CA LEU A 164 4.89 -7.59 -14.80
C LEU A 164 5.92 -8.70 -14.82
N PHE A 165 6.05 -9.41 -13.71
CA PHE A 165 7.00 -10.51 -13.51
C PHE A 165 6.57 -11.34 -12.30
N ASP A 166 7.26 -12.46 -12.09
CA ASP A 166 7.22 -13.19 -10.83
C ASP A 166 8.42 -12.81 -9.97
N GLU A 167 8.14 -12.44 -8.72
CA GLU A 167 9.15 -12.16 -7.75
C GLU A 167 9.48 -13.42 -6.94
N SER A 168 10.75 -13.67 -6.76
CA SER A 168 11.24 -14.74 -5.92
C SER A 168 11.40 -14.24 -4.49
N GLY A 169 10.76 -14.90 -3.53
CA GLY A 169 10.93 -14.69 -2.10
C GLY A 169 11.71 -15.82 -1.44
N GLY A 170 12.21 -15.57 -0.26
CA GLY A 170 12.96 -16.52 0.52
C GLY A 170 13.02 -16.20 2.01
N LEU A 171 13.76 -17.03 2.70
CA LEU A 171 14.09 -16.85 4.11
C LEU A 171 15.40 -16.06 4.24
N PHE A 172 15.45 -15.19 5.24
CA PHE A 172 16.61 -14.35 5.51
C PHE A 172 16.89 -14.28 7.02
N ALA A 173 18.18 -14.31 7.36
CA ALA A 173 18.68 -14.12 8.72
C ALA A 173 19.58 -12.89 8.80
N ALA A 174 19.53 -12.18 9.92
CA ALA A 174 20.56 -11.20 10.23
C ALA A 174 21.90 -11.91 10.52
N PRO A 175 23.06 -11.28 10.22
CA PRO A 175 24.37 -11.87 10.53
C PRO A 175 24.54 -12.25 12.00
N SER A 176 23.89 -11.54 12.92
CA SER A 176 23.88 -11.87 14.34
C SER A 176 23.17 -13.20 14.63
N LEU A 177 22.04 -13.44 13.94
CA LEU A 177 21.28 -14.68 14.12
C LEU A 177 22.02 -15.88 13.52
N GLU A 178 22.64 -15.73 12.34
CA GLU A 178 23.44 -16.78 11.73
C GLU A 178 24.64 -17.18 12.59
N ARG A 179 25.31 -16.24 13.25
CA ARG A 179 26.39 -16.55 14.19
C ARG A 179 25.96 -17.37 15.41
N LEU A 180 24.68 -17.27 15.81
CA LEU A 180 24.13 -17.98 16.97
C LEU A 180 23.63 -19.37 16.62
N TYR A 181 22.98 -19.52 15.47
CA TYR A 181 22.21 -20.71 15.08
C TYR A 181 22.72 -21.40 13.82
N GLY A 182 23.52 -20.70 12.98
CA GLY A 182 24.05 -21.24 11.74
C GLY A 182 25.32 -22.08 11.92
N PRO A 183 25.90 -22.58 10.83
CA PRO A 183 25.49 -22.34 9.46
C PRO A 183 24.24 -23.16 9.07
N PHE A 184 23.37 -22.59 8.23
CA PHE A 184 22.17 -23.25 7.72
C PHE A 184 22.50 -23.98 6.41
N ARG A 185 22.47 -25.32 6.40
CA ARG A 185 22.78 -26.17 5.24
C ARG A 185 21.62 -27.06 4.83
N THR A 186 20.79 -27.42 5.78
CA THR A 186 19.61 -28.29 5.59
C THR A 186 18.40 -27.68 6.30
N THR A 187 17.21 -28.14 5.94
CA THR A 187 15.97 -27.71 6.60
C THR A 187 15.93 -28.11 8.08
N ASP A 188 16.63 -29.21 8.46
CA ASP A 188 16.71 -29.66 9.85
C ASP A 188 17.48 -28.68 10.74
N ASP A 189 18.40 -27.91 10.19
CA ASP A 189 19.16 -26.88 10.95
C ASP A 189 18.23 -25.74 11.43
N LEU A 190 17.02 -25.65 10.89
CA LEU A 190 16.04 -24.63 11.27
C LEU A 190 15.10 -25.07 12.40
N ARG A 191 15.20 -26.29 12.90
CA ARG A 191 14.27 -26.88 13.88
C ARG A 191 14.10 -26.05 15.15
N ASP A 192 15.18 -25.51 15.68
CA ASP A 192 15.22 -24.75 16.94
C ASP A 192 15.50 -23.25 16.73
N VAL A 193 15.51 -22.80 15.48
CA VAL A 193 15.77 -21.39 15.14
C VAL A 193 14.52 -20.56 15.37
N PRO A 194 14.64 -19.36 15.96
CA PRO A 194 13.51 -18.44 16.07
C PRO A 194 13.13 -17.85 14.71
N PHE A 195 11.82 -17.65 14.50
CA PHE A 195 11.24 -17.03 13.32
C PHE A 195 10.39 -15.81 13.71
N VAL A 196 10.36 -14.83 12.85
CA VAL A 196 9.38 -13.75 12.90
C VAL A 196 8.19 -14.15 12.05
N GLY A 197 7.00 -14.18 12.64
CA GLY A 197 5.75 -14.48 11.93
C GLY A 197 5.27 -13.30 11.10
N PHE A 198 4.61 -13.60 9.98
CA PHE A 198 3.96 -12.61 9.13
C PHE A 198 2.48 -12.95 8.98
N ALA A 199 1.60 -11.98 9.19
CA ALA A 199 0.15 -12.09 9.16
C ALA A 199 -0.41 -13.11 10.18
N SER A 200 -0.17 -14.40 9.98
CA SER A 200 -0.65 -15.48 10.83
C SER A 200 0.49 -16.46 11.12
N ALA A 201 0.75 -16.73 12.39
CA ALA A 201 1.75 -17.71 12.79
C ALA A 201 1.43 -19.12 12.21
N ASP A 202 0.15 -19.50 12.20
CA ASP A 202 -0.30 -20.77 11.64
C ASP A 202 -0.07 -20.86 10.14
N GLY A 203 -0.32 -19.79 9.42
CA GLY A 203 -0.11 -19.73 7.97
C GLY A 203 1.37 -19.85 7.60
N VAL A 204 2.26 -19.16 8.30
CA VAL A 204 3.71 -19.25 8.09
C VAL A 204 4.22 -20.66 8.39
N VAL A 205 3.84 -21.24 9.52
CA VAL A 205 4.26 -22.60 9.89
C VAL A 205 3.78 -23.61 8.85
N ALA A 206 2.50 -23.56 8.46
CA ALA A 206 1.94 -24.49 7.48
C ALA A 206 2.62 -24.38 6.12
N GLU A 207 2.96 -23.16 5.69
CA GLU A 207 3.61 -22.91 4.40
C GLU A 207 5.06 -23.41 4.38
N LEU A 208 5.79 -23.24 5.48
CA LEU A 208 7.17 -23.72 5.62
C LEU A 208 7.23 -25.25 5.79
N GLN A 209 6.25 -25.85 6.50
CA GLN A 209 6.15 -27.31 6.61
C GLN A 209 5.90 -28.00 5.27
N LYS A 210 5.15 -27.38 4.34
CA LYS A 210 5.01 -27.88 2.96
C LYS A 210 6.34 -27.97 2.21
N ARG A 211 7.34 -27.21 2.65
CA ARG A 211 8.71 -27.19 2.11
C ARG A 211 9.69 -28.02 2.96
N ASN A 212 9.17 -28.90 3.79
CA ASN A 212 9.94 -29.75 4.69
C ASN A 212 10.82 -28.97 5.69
N VAL A 213 10.42 -27.77 6.06
CA VAL A 213 11.06 -27.01 7.16
C VAL A 213 10.40 -27.43 8.48
N PRO A 214 11.13 -28.05 9.42
CA PRO A 214 10.54 -28.72 10.59
C PRO A 214 10.26 -27.75 11.74
N ILE A 215 9.62 -26.61 11.45
CA ILE A 215 9.24 -25.62 12.46
C ILE A 215 7.83 -25.87 13.00
N THR A 216 7.58 -25.34 14.18
CA THR A 216 6.32 -25.35 14.89
C THR A 216 5.93 -23.92 15.32
N LYS A 217 4.77 -23.74 15.93
CA LYS A 217 4.40 -22.44 16.54
C LYS A 217 5.39 -21.95 17.61
N ALA A 218 6.07 -22.87 18.29
CA ALA A 218 7.07 -22.51 19.30
C ALA A 218 8.28 -21.75 18.71
N ASN A 219 8.55 -21.90 17.43
CA ASN A 219 9.60 -21.17 16.74
C ASN A 219 9.21 -19.70 16.47
N ILE A 220 7.91 -19.36 16.48
CA ILE A 220 7.46 -18.00 16.21
C ILE A 220 7.57 -17.18 17.50
N VAL A 221 8.61 -16.37 17.60
CA VAL A 221 8.94 -15.59 18.80
C VAL A 221 8.38 -14.15 18.76
N ALA A 222 8.06 -13.65 17.58
CA ALA A 222 7.43 -12.36 17.35
C ALA A 222 6.63 -12.42 16.04
N SER A 223 5.64 -11.54 15.85
CA SER A 223 4.87 -11.47 14.62
C SER A 223 4.34 -10.06 14.36
N SER A 224 4.11 -9.74 13.09
CA SER A 224 3.43 -8.51 12.67
C SER A 224 2.61 -8.77 11.41
N GLU A 225 1.43 -8.13 11.32
CA GLU A 225 0.65 -8.06 10.07
C GLU A 225 1.27 -7.07 9.09
N ASN A 226 2.02 -6.09 9.58
CA ASN A 226 2.74 -5.13 8.77
C ASN A 226 4.08 -5.74 8.31
N HIS A 227 4.26 -5.87 6.99
CA HIS A 227 5.44 -6.53 6.43
C HIS A 227 6.74 -5.75 6.68
N LEU A 228 6.69 -4.43 6.74
CA LEU A 228 7.87 -3.62 7.04
C LEU A 228 8.30 -3.83 8.49
N VAL A 229 7.36 -3.87 9.44
CA VAL A 229 7.65 -4.16 10.86
C VAL A 229 8.21 -5.59 11.01
N HIS A 230 7.59 -6.57 10.33
CA HIS A 230 8.10 -7.96 10.27
C HIS A 230 9.57 -7.97 9.80
N TRP A 231 9.87 -7.25 8.72
CA TRP A 231 11.20 -7.21 8.14
C TRP A 231 12.23 -6.55 9.08
N GLU A 232 11.87 -5.43 9.71
CA GLU A 232 12.76 -4.76 10.67
C GLU A 232 13.03 -5.62 11.91
N MET A 233 12.06 -6.40 12.38
CA MET A 233 12.29 -7.38 13.46
C MET A 233 13.29 -8.47 13.04
N ALA A 234 13.19 -8.98 11.81
CA ALA A 234 14.16 -9.93 11.28
C ALA A 234 15.56 -9.32 11.15
N ARG A 235 15.67 -8.08 10.66
CA ARG A 235 16.94 -7.33 10.57
C ARG A 235 17.57 -7.08 11.94
N ALA A 236 16.77 -6.88 12.97
CA ALA A 236 17.24 -6.77 14.35
C ALA A 236 17.77 -8.09 14.93
N GLY A 237 17.65 -9.22 14.19
CA GLY A 237 18.14 -10.53 14.63
C GLY A 237 17.20 -11.25 15.59
N ILE A 238 15.92 -10.86 15.67
CA ILE A 238 14.93 -11.52 16.53
C ILE A 238 14.65 -12.94 16.04
N GLY A 239 14.65 -13.16 14.72
CA GLY A 239 14.39 -14.46 14.11
C GLY A 239 14.55 -14.39 12.59
N ILE A 240 14.44 -15.55 11.93
CA ILE A 240 14.38 -15.63 10.47
C ILE A 240 13.11 -14.95 9.98
N GLY A 241 13.25 -14.09 8.96
CA GLY A 241 12.14 -13.42 8.29
C GLY A 241 11.97 -13.87 6.84
N LEU A 242 10.80 -13.55 6.26
CA LEU A 242 10.47 -13.79 4.86
C LEU A 242 10.45 -12.46 4.11
N ASN A 243 11.05 -12.44 2.90
CA ASN A 243 10.95 -11.27 2.03
C ASN A 243 11.18 -11.64 0.56
N GLY A 244 10.81 -10.72 -0.35
CA GLY A 244 11.26 -10.77 -1.73
C GLY A 244 12.77 -10.56 -1.83
N ARG A 245 13.43 -11.35 -2.66
CA ARG A 245 14.89 -11.30 -2.83
C ARG A 245 15.34 -9.95 -3.39
N ASP A 246 14.59 -9.42 -4.34
CA ASP A 246 14.92 -8.18 -5.03
C ASP A 246 14.60 -6.92 -4.20
N ILE A 247 13.65 -7.02 -3.23
CA ILE A 247 13.16 -5.85 -2.47
C ILE A 247 14.01 -5.54 -1.24
N GLY A 248 14.58 -6.54 -0.59
CA GLY A 248 15.22 -6.24 0.69
C GLY A 248 16.32 -7.19 1.10
N GLY A 249 16.31 -8.43 0.64
CA GLY A 249 17.18 -9.46 1.20
C GLY A 249 18.67 -9.09 1.18
N LEU A 250 19.23 -8.88 0.00
CA LEU A 250 20.65 -8.61 -0.17
C LEU A 250 21.03 -7.13 0.10
N ALA A 251 20.14 -6.20 -0.25
CA ALA A 251 20.39 -4.76 -0.10
C ALA A 251 20.51 -4.32 1.38
N ASP A 252 19.85 -5.04 2.29
CA ASP A 252 19.84 -4.73 3.72
C ASP A 252 20.90 -5.52 4.52
N GLY A 253 21.83 -6.20 3.85
CA GLY A 253 22.89 -6.99 4.50
C GLY A 253 22.40 -8.26 5.20
N MET A 254 21.22 -8.75 4.82
CA MET A 254 20.66 -9.99 5.32
C MET A 254 21.24 -11.19 4.57
N ILE A 255 21.37 -12.31 5.27
CA ILE A 255 21.91 -13.55 4.74
C ILE A 255 20.75 -14.44 4.26
N PRO A 256 20.74 -14.88 2.99
CA PRO A 256 19.73 -15.82 2.52
C PRO A 256 19.88 -17.17 3.24
N VAL A 257 18.77 -17.70 3.72
CA VAL A 257 18.71 -18.99 4.41
C VAL A 257 18.13 -20.04 3.47
N LEU A 258 18.93 -21.04 3.14
CA LEU A 258 18.58 -22.17 2.28
C LEU A 258 17.92 -21.73 0.95
N PRO A 259 18.53 -20.83 0.16
CA PRO A 259 17.92 -20.21 -0.99
C PRO A 259 17.52 -21.20 -2.09
N ASP A 260 18.20 -22.34 -2.19
CA ASP A 260 17.91 -23.38 -3.18
C ASP A 260 16.85 -24.37 -2.71
N LEU A 261 16.59 -24.45 -1.40
CA LEU A 261 15.65 -25.40 -0.79
C LEU A 261 14.32 -24.75 -0.43
N VAL A 262 14.36 -23.48 0.00
CA VAL A 262 13.16 -22.74 0.46
C VAL A 262 13.02 -21.46 -0.34
N HIS A 263 12.12 -21.49 -1.31
CA HIS A 263 11.78 -20.31 -2.14
C HIS A 263 10.27 -20.22 -2.32
N PHE A 264 9.83 -19.02 -2.60
CA PHE A 264 8.44 -18.67 -2.87
C PHE A 264 8.40 -17.87 -4.17
N GLU A 265 7.37 -18.04 -4.97
CA GLU A 265 7.12 -17.21 -6.14
C GLU A 265 5.76 -16.55 -6.01
N PHE A 266 5.70 -15.28 -6.33
CA PHE A 266 4.45 -14.54 -6.35
C PHE A 266 4.45 -13.52 -7.48
N PRO A 267 3.31 -13.38 -8.17
CA PRO A 267 3.21 -12.46 -9.29
C PRO A 267 3.21 -11.02 -8.82
N VAL A 268 3.81 -10.14 -9.62
CA VAL A 268 3.70 -8.71 -9.44
C VAL A 268 2.82 -8.12 -10.53
N TRP A 269 1.76 -7.46 -10.10
CA TRP A 269 0.77 -6.85 -10.98
C TRP A 269 0.73 -5.35 -10.79
N LEU A 270 0.56 -4.63 -11.91
CA LEU A 270 0.18 -3.23 -11.92
C LEU A 270 -1.28 -3.14 -12.34
N VAL A 271 -2.10 -2.51 -11.50
CA VAL A 271 -3.56 -2.52 -11.63
C VAL A 271 -4.09 -1.10 -11.56
N ALA A 272 -5.10 -0.79 -12.38
CA ALA A 272 -5.83 0.47 -12.34
C ALA A 272 -7.29 0.26 -12.73
N PRO A 273 -8.25 1.05 -12.21
CA PRO A 273 -9.62 1.05 -12.66
C PRO A 273 -9.72 1.37 -14.16
N ARG A 274 -10.55 0.61 -14.88
CA ARG A 274 -10.72 0.77 -16.35
C ARG A 274 -11.17 2.17 -16.76
N GLU A 275 -11.97 2.81 -15.95
CA GLU A 275 -12.47 4.16 -16.17
C GLU A 275 -11.36 5.23 -16.14
N LEU A 276 -10.25 5.00 -15.42
CA LEU A 276 -9.13 5.93 -15.35
C LEU A 276 -8.21 5.88 -16.58
N LYS A 277 -8.46 4.97 -17.52
CA LYS A 277 -7.72 4.90 -18.80
C LYS A 277 -7.76 6.21 -19.60
N THR A 278 -8.82 7.00 -19.43
CA THR A 278 -8.99 8.30 -20.10
C THR A 278 -8.24 9.44 -19.40
N SER A 279 -7.81 9.28 -18.15
CA SER A 279 -7.05 10.27 -17.41
C SER A 279 -5.59 10.30 -17.88
N ALA A 280 -5.18 11.41 -18.50
CA ALA A 280 -3.82 11.56 -19.03
C ALA A 280 -2.76 11.43 -17.93
N ARG A 281 -2.96 12.06 -16.75
CA ARG A 281 -2.02 11.99 -15.62
C ARG A 281 -1.87 10.56 -15.07
N VAL A 282 -2.98 9.82 -14.93
CA VAL A 282 -2.93 8.43 -14.43
C VAL A 282 -2.20 7.53 -15.41
N ARG A 283 -2.45 7.69 -16.72
CA ARG A 283 -1.77 6.93 -17.77
C ARG A 283 -0.27 7.18 -17.76
N VAL A 284 0.17 8.44 -17.68
CA VAL A 284 1.59 8.81 -17.61
C VAL A 284 2.28 8.16 -16.40
N VAL A 285 1.63 8.19 -15.22
CA VAL A 285 2.17 7.53 -14.02
C VAL A 285 2.17 6.02 -14.17
N PHE A 286 1.12 5.43 -14.74
CA PHE A 286 1.02 3.98 -14.97
C PHE A 286 2.14 3.48 -15.89
N ASP A 287 2.36 4.16 -17.04
CA ASP A 287 3.40 3.80 -18.00
C ASP A 287 4.81 3.97 -17.40
N ALA A 288 5.02 5.04 -16.64
CA ALA A 288 6.29 5.28 -15.94
C ALA A 288 6.56 4.24 -14.85
N LEU A 289 5.54 3.84 -14.07
CA LEU A 289 5.64 2.76 -13.08
C LEU A 289 5.94 1.41 -13.75
N LEU A 290 5.28 1.10 -14.86
CA LEU A 290 5.54 -0.09 -15.64
C LEU A 290 7.02 -0.17 -16.06
N ALA A 291 7.57 0.90 -16.62
CA ALA A 291 8.96 0.97 -17.04
C ALA A 291 9.93 0.85 -15.85
N HIS A 292 9.62 1.55 -14.74
CA HIS A 292 10.44 1.53 -13.54
C HIS A 292 10.50 0.16 -12.88
N LEU A 293 9.36 -0.52 -12.71
CA LEU A 293 9.28 -1.84 -12.09
C LEU A 293 9.96 -2.91 -12.95
N THR A 294 9.82 -2.83 -14.27
CA THR A 294 10.54 -3.72 -15.21
C THR A 294 12.06 -3.52 -15.10
N ALA A 295 12.52 -2.27 -15.04
CA ALA A 295 13.95 -1.97 -14.89
C ALA A 295 14.49 -2.40 -13.50
N PHE A 296 13.68 -2.27 -12.46
CA PHE A 296 14.02 -2.73 -11.12
C PHE A 296 14.27 -4.25 -11.10
N LYS A 297 13.36 -5.05 -11.68
CA LYS A 297 13.53 -6.51 -11.80
C LYS A 297 14.80 -6.89 -12.54
N ASN A 298 15.04 -6.28 -13.71
CA ASN A 298 16.22 -6.56 -14.52
C ASN A 298 17.56 -6.20 -13.80
N ALA A 299 17.52 -5.18 -12.92
CA ALA A 299 18.68 -4.83 -12.10
C ALA A 299 18.95 -5.85 -11.00
N GLY A 300 17.88 -6.36 -10.35
CA GLY A 300 17.98 -7.44 -9.36
C GLY A 300 18.54 -8.73 -9.96
N GLU A 301 18.10 -9.11 -11.15
CA GLU A 301 18.61 -10.28 -11.86
C GLU A 301 20.11 -10.19 -12.19
N LYS A 302 20.60 -8.99 -12.55
CA LYS A 302 22.03 -8.78 -12.81
C LYS A 302 22.89 -8.92 -11.55
N VAL A 303 22.37 -8.49 -10.39
CA VAL A 303 23.08 -8.63 -9.09
C VAL A 303 23.14 -10.10 -8.63
N GLN A 304 22.18 -10.91 -9.07
CA GLN A 304 22.09 -12.34 -8.72
C GLN A 304 22.81 -13.27 -9.72
N SER A 305 23.33 -12.76 -10.85
CA SER A 305 24.07 -13.59 -11.79
C SER A 305 25.40 -14.07 -11.19
N PRO A 306 25.81 -15.35 -11.42
CA PRO A 306 27.03 -15.92 -10.88
C PRO A 306 28.30 -15.08 -11.16
N GLU A 307 28.36 -14.40 -12.29
CA GLU A 307 29.45 -13.52 -12.71
C GLU A 307 29.66 -12.30 -11.79
N PHE A 308 28.60 -11.87 -11.08
CA PHE A 308 28.68 -10.73 -10.15
C PHE A 308 29.00 -11.14 -8.72
N MET A 309 28.69 -12.38 -8.32
CA MET A 309 29.03 -12.93 -7.01
C MET A 309 30.53 -13.24 -6.89
N ASP A 310 31.18 -13.68 -7.98
CA ASP A 310 32.62 -13.94 -8.01
C ASP A 310 33.48 -12.67 -7.96
N SER A 311 32.95 -11.53 -8.45
CA SER A 311 33.70 -10.26 -8.45
C SER A 311 33.83 -9.57 -7.09
N LYS A 312 32.97 -9.92 -6.11
CA LYS A 312 33.08 -9.38 -4.74
C LYS A 312 34.13 -10.12 -3.88
N SER A 313 34.46 -11.36 -4.19
CA SER A 313 35.52 -12.11 -3.49
C SER A 313 36.95 -11.72 -3.88
N ALA A 314 37.13 -10.95 -4.96
CA ALA A 314 38.42 -10.50 -5.43
C ALA A 314 38.91 -9.16 -4.85
N PHE A 315 38.12 -8.51 -3.98
CA PHE A 315 38.44 -7.19 -3.40
C PHE A 315 38.88 -7.24 -1.92
N ASP A 316 38.87 -8.43 -1.27
CA ASP A 316 39.28 -8.64 0.12
C ASP A 316 40.53 -9.52 0.23
N ALA A 317 41.46 -9.39 -0.72
CA ALA A 317 42.81 -10.02 -0.66
C ALA A 317 43.93 -8.96 -0.64
#